data_232d2eff6070c483c218c3b5c8ef92e3
#
_entry.id   232d2eff6070c483c218c3b5c8ef92e3
#
_cell.length_a   1.000
_cell.length_b   1.000
_cell.length_c   1.000
_cell.angle_alpha   90.00
_cell.angle_beta   90.00
_cell.angle_gamma   90.00
#
_symmetry.space_group_name_H-M   'P 1'
#
loop_
_entity.id
_entity.type
_entity.pdbx_description
1 polymer ?
#
loop_
_entity_poly.entity_id
_entity_poly.type
_entity_poly.pdbx_seq_one_letter_code
_entity_poly.pdbx_strand_id
1 'polypeptide(L)'
;MSARTVTATLGTWAVCLVIACHSIGGRRNPCPVDLVAARAGVMPVAGETVVAVKKKDWERALGGEDAAIPHIQARLVGWPQRLLVEKESLPSTDHAFALRLAHDTWRGLDALSDRENGLPMDNVRFVDGSVSVPPARIGDYTSGTNIGMRLTAIVAAHELQLISRAEAVEKIGRVLDTLQRLETYRGFLFNFYDTTSLERTSNFVSFVDASWLTAGLIVVRTALPELAAACAPLIAATDFRFFYNRATQRLSHGYYVKPGARSPYEYGMLYTEARLGSLIAIGKGDVPEAQWFEMVRTFPAVCGGQLLKPQHARTKLVDGYPVAAGYYEWQGRRYVPSWGGSMFEALMPLLLLDEQRYAPQSLGANDAVHAEVQQRYADTQLAYPVWGLSPSATPAGNGYGEYGVQILGVRGYLAGAVTPHASALALMVTPEAALVNLRALAQRYAIYGDYGFYDAVDPVTGAVAYKYLTLDQSMLFIALANYLNDHCMQRHFAADPIAQKVLPMIGSEDFFD
;
A
#
# COMPACT_ATOMS: atom_id res chain seq x y z
N MET A 1 -4.44 15.12 47.67
CA MET A 1 -3.86 14.01 46.90
C MET A 1 -4.43 14.08 45.51
N SER A 2 -3.66 14.63 44.58
CA SER A 2 -4.10 14.95 43.22
C SER A 2 -3.70 13.82 42.28
N ALA A 3 -4.68 13.20 41.62
CA ALA A 3 -4.46 12.24 40.55
C ALA A 3 -4.03 12.98 39.27
N ARG A 4 -2.81 12.77 38.84
CA ARG A 4 -2.35 13.24 37.53
C ARG A 4 -2.76 12.21 36.48
N THR A 5 -3.62 12.65 35.56
CA THR A 5 -3.96 11.91 34.35
C THR A 5 -2.78 11.96 33.39
N VAL A 6 -2.16 10.83 33.13
CA VAL A 6 -1.14 10.68 32.10
C VAL A 6 -1.85 10.33 30.81
N THR A 7 -1.91 11.28 29.88
CA THR A 7 -2.37 11.07 28.50
C THR A 7 -1.25 10.35 27.73
N ALA A 8 -1.42 9.05 27.51
CA ALA A 8 -0.56 8.29 26.63
C ALA A 8 -0.99 8.56 25.17
N THR A 9 -0.16 9.24 24.40
CA THR A 9 -0.27 9.36 22.95
C THR A 9 0.05 7.99 22.33
N LEU A 10 -0.99 7.27 21.94
CA LEU A 10 -0.89 6.06 21.13
C LEU A 10 -0.45 6.46 19.72
N GLY A 11 0.75 6.03 19.32
CA GLY A 11 1.19 6.11 17.93
C GLY A 11 0.26 5.28 17.05
N THR A 12 -0.41 5.95 16.13
CA THR A 12 -1.34 5.36 15.16
C THR A 12 -0.55 4.54 14.15
N TRP A 13 -0.76 3.24 14.13
CA TRP A 13 -0.32 2.32 13.10
C TRP A 13 -1.24 2.44 11.90
N ALA A 14 -0.70 2.33 10.68
CA ALA A 14 -1.50 2.22 9.47
C ALA A 14 -2.36 0.94 9.55
N VAL A 15 -3.57 1.09 10.02
CA VAL A 15 -4.59 0.06 9.96
C VAL A 15 -5.47 0.42 8.77
N CYS A 16 -5.32 -0.30 7.66
CA CYS A 16 -6.33 -0.27 6.61
C CYS A 16 -7.66 -0.66 7.25
N LEU A 17 -8.56 0.29 7.36
CA LEU A 17 -9.82 0.14 8.08
C LEU A 17 -10.76 -0.76 7.30
N VAL A 18 -11.23 -1.80 7.94
CA VAL A 18 -12.04 -2.86 7.36
C VAL A 18 -13.39 -2.98 8.07
N ILE A 19 -14.37 -3.38 7.34
CA ILE A 19 -15.80 -3.35 7.68
C ILE A 19 -16.28 -4.68 8.27
N ALA A 20 -16.82 -4.67 9.49
CA ALA A 20 -17.44 -5.83 10.14
C ALA A 20 -18.96 -5.86 9.93
N CYS A 21 -19.50 -7.02 9.59
CA CYS A 21 -20.94 -7.29 9.62
C CYS A 21 -21.33 -8.10 10.84
N HIS A 22 -22.38 -7.67 11.54
CA HIS A 22 -23.09 -8.52 12.51
C HIS A 22 -24.41 -9.00 11.89
N SER A 23 -24.60 -10.30 11.86
CA SER A 23 -25.88 -10.91 11.55
C SER A 23 -26.63 -11.24 12.85
N ILE A 24 -27.75 -10.56 13.10
CA ILE A 24 -28.72 -10.99 14.10
C ILE A 24 -29.98 -11.41 13.32
N GLY A 25 -30.31 -12.71 13.40
CA GLY A 25 -31.62 -13.23 13.02
C GLY A 25 -32.06 -13.03 11.58
N GLY A 26 -31.61 -13.86 10.65
CA GLY A 26 -32.34 -14.21 9.42
C GLY A 26 -32.53 -13.15 8.34
N ARG A 27 -32.17 -11.89 8.55
CA ARG A 27 -32.09 -10.84 7.50
C ARG A 27 -30.72 -10.20 7.55
N ARG A 28 -29.96 -10.28 6.43
CA ARG A 28 -28.68 -9.55 6.31
C ARG A 28 -28.95 -8.07 6.58
N ASN A 29 -28.22 -7.46 7.52
CA ASN A 29 -28.30 -6.03 7.73
C ASN A 29 -27.83 -5.34 6.42
N PRO A 30 -28.65 -4.49 5.79
CA PRO A 30 -28.24 -3.79 4.55
C PRO A 30 -27.09 -2.82 4.78
N CYS A 31 -26.81 -2.46 6.05
CA CYS A 31 -25.68 -1.63 6.43
C CYS A 31 -24.65 -2.50 7.14
N PRO A 32 -23.64 -2.99 6.41
CA PRO A 32 -22.66 -3.95 6.93
C PRO A 32 -21.76 -3.40 8.04
N VAL A 33 -21.90 -2.12 8.41
CA VAL A 33 -21.13 -1.45 9.45
C VAL A 33 -21.98 -0.44 10.17
N ASP A 34 -21.81 -0.32 11.46
CA ASP A 34 -22.08 0.93 12.14
C ASP A 34 -20.98 1.94 11.76
N LEU A 35 -21.20 2.64 10.65
CA LEU A 35 -20.28 3.65 10.12
C LEU A 35 -20.05 4.80 11.11
N VAL A 36 -20.88 4.93 12.15
CA VAL A 36 -20.72 5.94 13.22
C VAL A 36 -19.74 5.44 14.29
N ALA A 37 -19.78 4.15 14.63
CA ALA A 37 -18.88 3.55 15.63
C ALA A 37 -17.40 3.51 15.17
N ALA A 38 -17.14 3.48 13.88
CA ALA A 38 -15.78 3.50 13.32
C ALA A 38 -15.00 4.83 13.57
N ARG A 39 -15.61 5.84 14.20
CA ARG A 39 -14.92 7.05 14.67
C ARG A 39 -14.11 6.86 15.95
N ALA A 40 -14.45 5.88 16.76
CA ALA A 40 -13.70 5.55 17.96
C ALA A 40 -12.78 4.38 17.60
N GLY A 41 -11.49 4.63 17.44
CA GLY A 41 -10.51 3.61 17.12
C GLY A 41 -10.79 2.27 17.80
N VAL A 42 -10.48 1.19 17.09
CA VAL A 42 -10.61 -0.22 17.47
C VAL A 42 -11.27 -0.44 18.84
N MET A 43 -12.60 -0.62 18.85
CA MET A 43 -13.29 -1.10 20.05
C MET A 43 -13.08 -2.62 20.13
N PRO A 44 -12.50 -3.15 21.21
CA PRO A 44 -12.45 -4.58 21.42
C PRO A 44 -13.88 -5.11 21.54
N VAL A 45 -14.17 -6.22 20.87
CA VAL A 45 -15.35 -7.02 21.19
C VAL A 45 -15.26 -7.40 22.68
N ALA A 46 -16.33 -7.19 23.44
CA ALA A 46 -16.33 -7.42 24.87
C ALA A 46 -15.81 -8.84 25.19
N GLY A 47 -14.66 -8.92 25.83
CA GLY A 47 -13.99 -10.17 26.21
C GLY A 47 -12.63 -10.45 25.56
N GLU A 48 -12.20 -9.71 24.52
CA GLU A 48 -10.88 -9.92 23.91
C GLU A 48 -9.86 -8.89 24.41
N THR A 49 -8.85 -9.39 25.12
CA THR A 49 -7.69 -8.56 25.51
C THR A 49 -6.76 -8.44 24.31
N VAL A 50 -6.73 -7.29 23.66
CA VAL A 50 -5.73 -6.97 22.64
C VAL A 50 -4.37 -6.90 23.32
N VAL A 51 -3.59 -7.96 23.21
CA VAL A 51 -2.20 -7.96 23.68
C VAL A 51 -1.34 -7.31 22.60
N ALA A 52 -1.21 -5.98 22.66
CA ALA A 52 -0.14 -5.30 21.95
C ALA A 52 1.20 -5.77 22.52
N VAL A 53 1.97 -6.51 21.74
CA VAL A 53 3.38 -6.75 22.06
C VAL A 53 4.07 -5.38 21.98
N LYS A 54 4.52 -4.89 23.11
CA LYS A 54 5.11 -3.56 23.19
C LYS A 54 6.42 -3.58 22.41
N LYS A 55 6.55 -2.75 21.41
CA LYS A 55 7.78 -2.39 20.69
C LYS A 55 8.99 -2.13 21.63
N LYS A 56 8.75 -1.84 22.89
CA LYS A 56 9.75 -1.50 23.92
C LYS A 56 10.60 -2.68 24.45
N ASP A 57 10.26 -3.91 24.18
CA ASP A 57 10.96 -5.02 24.87
C ASP A 57 12.25 -5.43 24.17
N TRP A 58 12.34 -5.25 22.84
CA TRP A 58 13.57 -5.47 22.10
C TRP A 58 14.50 -4.23 22.13
N GLU A 59 13.95 -3.01 22.13
CA GLU A 59 14.71 -1.75 22.30
C GLU A 59 15.53 -1.73 23.60
N ARG A 60 15.01 -2.38 24.65
CA ARG A 60 15.75 -2.58 25.91
C ARG A 60 16.87 -3.62 25.81
N ALA A 61 16.70 -4.63 24.98
CA ALA A 61 17.70 -5.69 24.80
C ALA A 61 18.96 -5.19 24.07
N LEU A 62 18.83 -4.15 23.23
CA LEU A 62 19.92 -3.56 22.45
C LEU A 62 20.59 -2.33 23.11
N GLY A 63 20.24 -1.98 24.34
CA GLY A 63 20.87 -0.88 25.07
C GLY A 63 20.34 0.52 24.79
N GLY A 64 19.18 0.62 24.10
CA GLY A 64 18.51 1.87 23.76
C GLY A 64 18.65 2.28 22.30
N GLU A 65 17.75 3.15 21.82
CA GLU A 65 17.69 3.60 20.41
C GLU A 65 19.04 4.12 19.87
N ASP A 66 19.77 4.90 20.67
CA ASP A 66 21.02 5.54 20.24
C ASP A 66 22.19 4.56 20.03
N ALA A 67 22.19 3.42 20.73
CA ALA A 67 23.22 2.39 20.59
C ALA A 67 22.92 1.40 19.45
N ALA A 68 21.64 1.19 19.11
CA ALA A 68 21.21 0.29 18.06
C ALA A 68 21.42 0.86 16.64
N ILE A 69 21.27 2.19 16.46
CA ILE A 69 21.36 2.85 15.14
C ILE A 69 22.69 2.56 14.41
N PRO A 70 23.89 2.71 15.00
CA PRO A 70 25.13 2.40 14.30
C PRO A 70 25.25 0.94 13.89
N HIS A 71 24.73 0.01 14.70
CA HIS A 71 24.72 -1.41 14.39
C HIS A 71 23.82 -1.73 13.19
N ILE A 72 22.60 -1.20 13.18
CA ILE A 72 21.66 -1.38 12.10
C ILE A 72 22.15 -0.71 10.83
N GLN A 73 22.67 0.53 10.93
CA GLN A 73 23.25 1.26 9.80
C GLN A 73 24.41 0.47 9.16
N ALA A 74 25.22 -0.21 9.98
CA ALA A 74 26.30 -1.07 9.48
C ALA A 74 25.79 -2.28 8.68
N ARG A 75 24.54 -2.69 8.82
CA ARG A 75 23.91 -3.76 8.05
C ARG A 75 23.28 -3.30 6.73
N LEU A 76 23.09 -1.99 6.54
CA LEU A 76 22.56 -1.46 5.29
C LEU A 76 23.57 -1.59 4.14
N VAL A 77 23.08 -1.75 2.91
CA VAL A 77 23.93 -1.78 1.71
C VAL A 77 24.61 -0.42 1.50
N GLY A 78 23.92 0.68 1.80
CA GLY A 78 24.46 2.03 1.63
C GLY A 78 23.75 3.08 2.49
N TRP A 79 24.25 4.32 2.43
CA TRP A 79 23.73 5.45 3.16
C TRP A 79 23.79 6.71 2.28
N PRO A 80 22.83 7.65 2.34
CA PRO A 80 22.86 8.84 1.51
C PRO A 80 24.02 9.75 1.90
N GLN A 81 24.65 10.37 0.91
CA GLN A 81 25.75 11.32 1.12
C GLN A 81 25.22 12.75 1.25
N ARG A 82 24.09 13.04 0.61
CA ARG A 82 23.42 14.35 0.63
C ARG A 82 21.94 14.16 0.90
N LEU A 83 21.40 14.94 1.82
CA LEU A 83 19.96 14.91 2.08
C LEU A 83 19.18 15.80 1.12
N LEU A 84 19.79 16.78 0.51
CA LEU A 84 19.15 17.64 -0.48
C LEU A 84 20.00 17.71 -1.75
N VAL A 85 19.34 17.71 -2.88
CA VAL A 85 19.92 17.84 -4.23
C VAL A 85 19.52 19.19 -4.81
N GLU A 86 20.46 19.86 -5.48
CA GLU A 86 20.22 21.13 -6.16
C GLU A 86 19.14 20.95 -7.25
N LYS A 87 18.10 21.78 -7.20
CA LYS A 87 16.93 21.70 -8.09
C LYS A 87 17.31 21.85 -9.56
N GLU A 88 18.32 22.68 -9.82
CA GLU A 88 18.87 22.98 -11.16
C GLU A 88 19.61 21.77 -11.77
N SER A 89 19.97 20.78 -10.94
CA SER A 89 20.61 19.55 -11.41
C SER A 89 19.61 18.54 -11.98
N LEU A 90 18.30 18.77 -11.81
CA LEU A 90 17.26 17.85 -12.30
C LEU A 90 17.04 18.09 -13.81
N PRO A 91 16.91 17.01 -14.62
CA PRO A 91 16.75 17.11 -16.06
C PRO A 91 15.49 17.90 -16.47
N SER A 92 15.58 18.68 -17.55
CA SER A 92 14.49 19.53 -18.04
C SER A 92 13.40 18.76 -18.80
N THR A 93 13.77 17.68 -19.53
CA THR A 93 12.79 16.88 -20.28
C THR A 93 12.11 15.84 -19.39
N ASP A 94 10.85 15.52 -19.66
CA ASP A 94 10.05 14.62 -18.84
C ASP A 94 10.61 13.21 -18.77
N HIS A 95 11.03 12.67 -19.92
CA HIS A 95 11.63 11.34 -19.96
C HIS A 95 12.93 11.26 -19.14
N ALA A 96 13.85 12.23 -19.31
CA ALA A 96 15.10 12.25 -18.56
C ALA A 96 14.87 12.50 -17.05
N PHE A 97 13.86 13.29 -16.69
CA PHE A 97 13.47 13.49 -15.29
C PHE A 97 12.92 12.20 -14.68
N ALA A 98 12.02 11.50 -15.37
CA ALA A 98 11.49 10.22 -14.91
C ALA A 98 12.59 9.15 -14.76
N LEU A 99 13.54 9.07 -15.71
CA LEU A 99 14.70 8.18 -15.62
C LEU A 99 15.60 8.53 -14.41
N ARG A 100 15.87 9.83 -14.19
CA ARG A 100 16.66 10.29 -13.05
C ARG A 100 15.96 9.94 -11.74
N LEU A 101 14.66 10.17 -11.66
CA LEU A 101 13.85 9.84 -10.48
C LEU A 101 13.84 8.33 -10.23
N ALA A 102 13.65 7.51 -11.27
CA ALA A 102 13.72 6.05 -11.15
C ALA A 102 15.11 5.58 -10.65
N HIS A 103 16.19 6.11 -11.22
CA HIS A 103 17.55 5.79 -10.81
C HIS A 103 17.81 6.13 -9.33
N ASP A 104 17.46 7.35 -8.89
CA ASP A 104 17.74 7.80 -7.53
C ASP A 104 16.87 7.03 -6.52
N THR A 105 15.59 6.78 -6.83
CA THR A 105 14.69 5.97 -5.98
C THR A 105 15.18 4.53 -5.85
N TRP A 106 15.61 3.90 -6.96
CA TRP A 106 16.20 2.56 -6.91
C TRP A 106 17.44 2.51 -6.02
N ARG A 107 18.33 3.49 -6.15
CA ARG A 107 19.52 3.59 -5.26
C ARG A 107 19.14 3.63 -3.79
N GLY A 108 18.06 4.34 -3.44
CA GLY A 108 17.54 4.39 -2.08
C GLY A 108 16.97 3.05 -1.62
N LEU A 109 16.12 2.43 -2.43
CA LEU A 109 15.53 1.12 -2.14
C LEU A 109 16.60 0.03 -1.98
N ASP A 110 17.65 0.07 -2.79
CA ASP A 110 18.74 -0.89 -2.66
C ASP A 110 19.63 -0.59 -1.45
N ALA A 111 20.00 0.66 -1.25
CA ALA A 111 20.86 1.10 -0.15
C ALA A 111 20.24 0.81 1.22
N LEU A 112 18.93 1.03 1.39
CA LEU A 112 18.21 0.88 2.64
C LEU A 112 17.69 -0.55 2.87
N SER A 113 18.34 -1.54 2.27
CA SER A 113 18.08 -2.96 2.49
C SER A 113 19.21 -3.59 3.29
N ASP A 114 18.91 -4.65 4.04
CA ASP A 114 19.90 -5.41 4.79
C ASP A 114 20.82 -6.18 3.82
N ARG A 115 22.15 -5.99 3.94
CA ARG A 115 23.13 -6.60 3.04
C ARG A 115 23.28 -8.12 3.21
N GLU A 116 22.93 -8.65 4.38
CA GLU A 116 23.13 -10.06 4.69
C GLU A 116 21.93 -10.93 4.28
N ASN A 117 20.72 -10.41 4.51
CA ASN A 117 19.49 -11.17 4.26
C ASN A 117 18.61 -10.60 3.13
N GLY A 118 18.92 -9.41 2.63
CA GLY A 118 18.23 -8.76 1.51
C GLY A 118 16.88 -8.14 1.84
N LEU A 119 16.44 -8.19 3.11
CA LEU A 119 15.16 -7.62 3.53
C LEU A 119 15.21 -6.08 3.53
N PRO A 120 14.14 -5.40 3.09
CA PRO A 120 14.07 -3.95 3.16
C PRO A 120 13.77 -3.49 4.58
N MET A 121 14.43 -2.43 5.05
CA MET A 121 13.99 -1.71 6.24
C MET A 121 12.66 -1.04 5.96
N ASP A 122 11.77 -0.96 6.94
CA ASP A 122 10.47 -0.31 6.76
C ASP A 122 10.63 1.17 6.43
N ASN A 123 11.51 1.85 7.16
CA ASN A 123 11.75 3.27 6.91
C ASN A 123 13.09 3.75 7.46
N VAL A 124 13.56 4.85 6.89
CA VAL A 124 14.66 5.64 7.46
C VAL A 124 14.23 7.10 7.51
N ARG A 125 14.38 7.73 8.67
CA ARG A 125 14.02 9.12 8.90
C ARG A 125 15.22 9.94 9.34
N PHE A 126 15.33 11.15 8.78
CA PHE A 126 16.29 12.18 9.14
C PHE A 126 15.57 13.29 9.93
N VAL A 127 16.21 13.89 10.92
CA VAL A 127 15.55 14.83 11.84
C VAL A 127 15.38 16.20 11.21
N ASP A 128 16.34 16.60 10.39
CA ASP A 128 16.33 17.82 9.60
C ASP A 128 17.08 17.56 8.29
N GLY A 129 17.18 18.49 7.38
CA GLY A 129 17.90 18.34 6.12
C GLY A 129 19.42 18.08 6.25
N SER A 130 19.89 17.58 7.39
CA SER A 130 21.30 17.37 7.75
C SER A 130 21.69 15.88 7.72
N VAL A 131 22.82 15.57 7.08
CA VAL A 131 23.38 14.21 6.96
C VAL A 131 24.11 13.77 8.24
N SER A 132 24.34 14.68 9.19
CA SER A 132 25.12 14.38 10.39
C SER A 132 24.42 13.33 11.25
N VAL A 133 25.10 12.24 11.50
CA VAL A 133 24.72 11.19 12.45
C VAL A 133 25.12 11.65 13.85
N PRO A 134 24.27 11.54 14.86
CA PRO A 134 22.97 10.90 14.88
C PRO A 134 21.87 11.94 14.81
N PRO A 135 21.02 11.95 13.83
CA PRO A 135 19.62 11.97 14.15
C PRO A 135 18.76 11.18 13.17
N ALA A 136 19.31 10.22 12.45
CA ALA A 136 18.50 9.30 11.70
C ALA A 136 17.85 8.28 12.64
N ARG A 137 16.60 7.92 12.33
CA ARG A 137 15.91 6.79 12.95
C ARG A 137 15.65 5.75 11.89
N ILE A 138 16.03 4.52 12.15
CA ILE A 138 15.86 3.38 11.26
C ILE A 138 14.73 2.51 11.80
N GLY A 139 13.70 2.28 10.97
CA GLY A 139 12.67 1.29 11.22
C GLY A 139 13.17 -0.08 10.74
N ASP A 140 13.93 -0.74 11.59
CA ASP A 140 14.60 -2.04 11.37
C ASP A 140 13.64 -3.23 11.45
N TYR A 141 12.47 -3.05 10.92
CA TYR A 141 11.44 -4.09 10.77
C TYR A 141 10.92 -4.10 9.34
N THR A 142 10.26 -5.20 8.95
CA THR A 142 9.69 -5.36 7.62
C THR A 142 8.37 -6.14 7.66
N SER A 143 7.55 -5.96 6.64
CA SER A 143 6.28 -6.67 6.45
C SER A 143 6.27 -7.54 5.20
N GLY A 144 5.25 -8.40 5.05
CA GLY A 144 5.02 -9.14 3.82
C GLY A 144 4.87 -8.23 2.61
N THR A 145 4.18 -7.09 2.75
CA THR A 145 4.05 -6.09 1.68
C THR A 145 5.41 -5.51 1.29
N ASN A 146 6.20 -5.06 2.26
CA ASN A 146 7.53 -4.49 1.98
C ASN A 146 8.43 -5.49 1.24
N ILE A 147 8.39 -6.79 1.62
CA ILE A 147 9.17 -7.84 0.96
C ILE A 147 8.66 -8.09 -0.47
N GLY A 148 7.35 -8.19 -0.67
CA GLY A 148 6.74 -8.35 -2.00
C GLY A 148 7.06 -7.19 -2.94
N MET A 149 6.99 -5.96 -2.42
CA MET A 149 7.37 -4.74 -3.15
C MET A 149 8.87 -4.70 -3.45
N ARG A 150 9.74 -5.15 -2.52
CA ARG A 150 11.19 -5.30 -2.76
C ARG A 150 11.47 -6.27 -3.91
N LEU A 151 10.83 -7.43 -3.93
CA LEU A 151 10.95 -8.41 -5.01
C LEU A 151 10.57 -7.80 -6.36
N THR A 152 9.42 -7.12 -6.42
CA THR A 152 8.95 -6.42 -7.62
C THR A 152 9.90 -5.29 -8.04
N ALA A 153 10.42 -4.51 -7.08
CA ALA A 153 11.35 -3.43 -7.37
C ALA A 153 12.69 -3.94 -7.94
N ILE A 154 13.20 -5.09 -7.49
CA ILE A 154 14.42 -5.69 -8.08
C ILE A 154 14.17 -6.10 -9.52
N VAL A 155 13.00 -6.70 -9.83
CA VAL A 155 12.63 -7.00 -11.22
C VAL A 155 12.52 -5.72 -12.04
N ALA A 156 11.86 -4.68 -11.52
CA ALA A 156 11.73 -3.38 -12.18
C ALA A 156 13.09 -2.72 -12.47
N ALA A 157 14.04 -2.83 -11.55
CA ALA A 157 15.39 -2.31 -11.75
C ALA A 157 16.14 -3.05 -12.87
N HIS A 158 15.92 -4.37 -13.00
CA HIS A 158 16.43 -5.12 -14.12
C HIS A 158 15.77 -4.72 -15.44
N GLU A 159 14.46 -4.56 -15.47
CA GLU A 159 13.71 -4.13 -16.65
C GLU A 159 14.13 -2.74 -17.13
N LEU A 160 14.47 -1.84 -16.21
CA LEU A 160 15.03 -0.52 -16.52
C LEU A 160 16.55 -0.53 -16.77
N GLN A 161 17.20 -1.70 -16.80
CA GLN A 161 18.63 -1.85 -17.01
C GLN A 161 19.52 -1.13 -15.96
N LEU A 162 18.97 -0.87 -14.77
CA LEU A 162 19.71 -0.28 -13.64
C LEU A 162 20.63 -1.31 -12.97
N ILE A 163 20.27 -2.59 -13.08
CA ILE A 163 21.07 -3.73 -12.64
C ILE A 163 21.07 -4.83 -13.70
N SER A 164 22.10 -5.65 -13.71
CA SER A 164 22.18 -6.83 -14.58
C SER A 164 21.19 -7.92 -14.13
N ARG A 165 20.88 -8.86 -15.06
CA ARG A 165 20.08 -10.04 -14.72
C ARG A 165 20.72 -10.88 -13.61
N ALA A 166 22.04 -11.04 -13.64
CA ALA A 166 22.76 -11.79 -12.62
C ALA A 166 22.62 -11.16 -11.23
N GLU A 167 22.74 -9.84 -11.13
CA GLU A 167 22.51 -9.11 -9.87
C GLU A 167 21.06 -9.22 -9.39
N ALA A 168 20.08 -9.15 -10.30
CA ALA A 168 18.68 -9.35 -9.95
C ALA A 168 18.43 -10.74 -9.37
N VAL A 169 18.94 -11.78 -10.01
CA VAL A 169 18.83 -13.18 -9.55
C VAL A 169 19.51 -13.35 -8.18
N GLU A 170 20.71 -12.79 -7.98
CA GLU A 170 21.42 -12.85 -6.71
C GLU A 170 20.63 -12.15 -5.58
N LYS A 171 20.18 -10.90 -5.81
CA LYS A 171 19.43 -10.14 -4.82
C LYS A 171 18.12 -10.83 -4.44
N ILE A 172 17.36 -11.30 -5.42
CA ILE A 172 16.10 -12.02 -5.19
C ILE A 172 16.38 -13.36 -4.51
N GLY A 173 17.37 -14.12 -4.94
CA GLY A 173 17.77 -15.39 -4.31
C GLY A 173 18.01 -15.22 -2.82
N ARG A 174 18.73 -14.18 -2.41
CA ARG A 174 18.98 -13.84 -1.00
C ARG A 174 17.68 -13.60 -0.21
N VAL A 175 16.73 -12.88 -0.79
CA VAL A 175 15.41 -12.65 -0.16
C VAL A 175 14.64 -13.97 -0.04
N LEU A 176 14.62 -14.81 -1.10
CA LEU A 176 13.94 -16.10 -1.10
C LEU A 176 14.52 -17.05 -0.05
N ASP A 177 15.85 -17.10 0.08
CA ASP A 177 16.53 -17.89 1.12
C ASP A 177 16.18 -17.40 2.53
N THR A 178 16.01 -16.10 2.69
CA THR A 178 15.59 -15.52 3.97
C THR A 178 14.14 -15.86 4.29
N LEU A 179 13.23 -15.78 3.31
CA LEU A 179 11.83 -16.16 3.48
C LEU A 179 11.66 -17.61 3.98
N GLN A 180 12.54 -18.54 3.58
CA GLN A 180 12.51 -19.93 4.05
C GLN A 180 12.88 -20.09 5.54
N ARG A 181 13.57 -19.10 6.12
CA ARG A 181 14.02 -19.10 7.53
C ARG A 181 13.05 -18.40 8.46
N LEU A 182 12.17 -17.52 7.94
CA LEU A 182 11.21 -16.79 8.75
C LEU A 182 10.16 -17.73 9.35
N GLU A 183 9.83 -17.51 10.62
CA GLU A 183 8.70 -18.20 11.26
C GLU A 183 7.40 -17.88 10.53
N THR A 184 6.59 -18.87 10.20
CA THR A 184 5.29 -18.68 9.55
C THR A 184 4.16 -19.29 10.37
N TYR A 185 2.95 -18.80 10.17
CA TYR A 185 1.74 -19.43 10.68
C TYR A 185 0.87 -19.90 9.50
N ARG A 186 0.75 -21.22 9.33
CA ARG A 186 0.02 -21.86 8.22
C ARG A 186 0.47 -21.38 6.83
N GLY A 187 1.77 -21.14 6.67
CA GLY A 187 2.37 -20.63 5.43
C GLY A 187 2.33 -19.10 5.26
N PHE A 188 1.68 -18.37 6.17
CA PHE A 188 1.64 -16.91 6.14
C PHE A 188 2.71 -16.30 7.03
N LEU A 189 3.33 -15.22 6.55
CA LEU A 189 4.22 -14.40 7.36
C LEU A 189 3.44 -13.63 8.44
N PHE A 190 4.10 -13.41 9.57
CA PHE A 190 3.64 -12.45 10.57
C PHE A 190 3.86 -11.01 10.11
N ASN A 191 3.09 -10.11 10.65
CA ASN A 191 3.21 -8.68 10.37
C ASN A 191 3.61 -7.95 11.67
N PHE A 192 4.92 -7.86 12.01
CA PHE A 192 6.15 -7.69 11.25
C PHE A 192 7.29 -8.64 11.72
N TYR A 193 8.51 -8.48 11.11
CA TYR A 193 9.78 -9.08 11.55
C TYR A 193 10.83 -8.00 11.76
N ASP A 194 11.69 -8.20 12.76
CA ASP A 194 12.94 -7.49 12.89
C ASP A 194 13.90 -7.93 11.77
N THR A 195 14.49 -6.96 11.05
CA THR A 195 15.31 -7.24 9.88
C THR A 195 16.72 -7.74 10.22
N THR A 196 17.17 -7.57 11.46
CA THR A 196 18.47 -8.03 11.93
C THR A 196 18.41 -9.43 12.51
N SER A 197 17.49 -9.67 13.45
CA SER A 197 17.35 -10.95 14.14
C SER A 197 16.48 -11.95 13.39
N LEU A 198 15.66 -11.49 12.44
CA LEU A 198 14.61 -12.25 11.73
C LEU A 198 13.50 -12.76 12.66
N GLU A 199 13.41 -12.27 13.88
CA GLU A 199 12.36 -12.62 14.81
C GLU A 199 11.07 -11.84 14.49
N ARG A 200 9.93 -12.51 14.61
CA ARG A 200 8.65 -11.82 14.48
C ARG A 200 8.41 -10.88 15.65
N THR A 201 7.90 -9.68 15.34
CA THR A 201 7.62 -8.64 16.35
C THR A 201 6.13 -8.54 16.70
N SER A 202 5.29 -9.39 16.08
CA SER A 202 3.84 -9.42 16.32
C SER A 202 3.27 -10.85 16.33
N ASN A 203 1.99 -10.98 16.69
CA ASN A 203 1.21 -12.22 16.63
C ASN A 203 0.04 -12.13 15.63
N PHE A 204 0.16 -11.26 14.64
CA PHE A 204 -0.85 -11.03 13.63
C PHE A 204 -0.35 -11.49 12.26
N VAL A 205 -1.21 -12.18 11.50
CA VAL A 205 -1.01 -12.47 10.08
C VAL A 205 -2.06 -11.70 9.28
N SER A 206 -1.60 -10.94 8.30
CA SER A 206 -2.40 -10.01 7.53
C SER A 206 -2.74 -10.58 6.15
N PHE A 207 -3.99 -10.45 5.73
CA PHE A 207 -4.43 -10.85 4.40
C PHE A 207 -3.76 -10.01 3.31
N VAL A 208 -3.76 -8.68 3.46
CA VAL A 208 -3.21 -7.79 2.43
C VAL A 208 -1.70 -7.93 2.32
N ASP A 209 -0.98 -8.08 3.43
CA ASP A 209 0.47 -8.30 3.39
C ASP A 209 0.84 -9.63 2.74
N ALA A 210 0.10 -10.70 3.03
CA ALA A 210 0.27 -11.99 2.35
C ALA A 210 -0.02 -11.89 0.86
N SER A 211 -0.99 -11.07 0.47
CA SER A 211 -1.37 -10.85 -0.93
C SER A 211 -0.28 -10.14 -1.71
N TRP A 212 0.28 -9.06 -1.19
CA TRP A 212 1.35 -8.31 -1.85
C TRP A 212 2.67 -9.08 -1.89
N LEU A 213 2.98 -9.90 -0.86
CA LEU A 213 4.10 -10.85 -0.94
C LEU A 213 3.88 -11.85 -2.07
N THR A 214 2.70 -12.45 -2.14
CA THR A 214 2.36 -13.43 -3.20
C THR A 214 2.43 -12.78 -4.59
N ALA A 215 1.97 -11.54 -4.72
CA ALA A 215 2.07 -10.77 -5.97
C ALA A 215 3.52 -10.56 -6.41
N GLY A 216 4.41 -10.19 -5.49
CA GLY A 216 5.84 -10.06 -5.77
C GLY A 216 6.48 -11.38 -6.22
N LEU A 217 6.13 -12.50 -5.57
CA LEU A 217 6.58 -13.83 -5.97
C LEU A 217 6.06 -14.23 -7.36
N ILE A 218 4.82 -13.86 -7.71
CA ILE A 218 4.25 -14.07 -9.05
C ILE A 218 5.05 -13.30 -10.10
N VAL A 219 5.36 -12.03 -9.86
CA VAL A 219 6.18 -11.20 -10.77
C VAL A 219 7.57 -11.82 -10.96
N VAL A 220 8.23 -12.22 -9.87
CA VAL A 220 9.54 -12.90 -9.96
C VAL A 220 9.47 -14.16 -10.80
N ARG A 221 8.48 -15.02 -10.55
CA ARG A 221 8.31 -16.31 -11.23
C ARG A 221 8.19 -16.16 -12.75
N THR A 222 7.54 -15.10 -13.20
CA THR A 222 7.32 -14.83 -14.62
C THR A 222 8.48 -14.07 -15.28
N ALA A 223 9.07 -13.10 -14.58
CA ALA A 223 10.18 -12.29 -15.10
C ALA A 223 11.51 -13.06 -15.14
N LEU A 224 11.74 -13.92 -14.14
CA LEU A 224 12.99 -14.66 -13.95
C LEU A 224 12.69 -16.17 -13.80
N PRO A 225 12.48 -16.90 -14.92
CA PRO A 225 12.10 -18.32 -14.90
C PRO A 225 13.06 -19.22 -14.13
N GLU A 226 14.34 -18.87 -14.03
CA GLU A 226 15.33 -19.56 -13.21
C GLU A 226 15.02 -19.58 -11.72
N LEU A 227 14.22 -18.61 -11.22
CA LEU A 227 13.76 -18.55 -9.83
C LEU A 227 12.35 -19.12 -9.64
N ALA A 228 11.68 -19.55 -10.72
CA ALA A 228 10.30 -20.03 -10.65
C ALA A 228 10.14 -21.22 -9.70
N ALA A 229 11.10 -22.15 -9.69
CA ALA A 229 11.09 -23.31 -8.79
C ALA A 229 11.22 -22.92 -7.31
N ALA A 230 11.91 -21.83 -6.98
CA ALA A 230 12.02 -21.32 -5.61
C ALA A 230 10.76 -20.55 -5.18
N CYS A 231 10.09 -19.85 -6.10
CA CYS A 231 8.85 -19.10 -5.82
C CYS A 231 7.63 -20.01 -5.66
N ALA A 232 7.54 -21.10 -6.43
CA ALA A 232 6.36 -21.95 -6.47
C ALA A 232 5.91 -22.50 -5.10
N PRO A 233 6.79 -23.08 -4.25
CA PRO A 233 6.39 -23.57 -2.93
C PRO A 233 5.93 -22.44 -1.99
N LEU A 234 6.51 -21.25 -2.06
CA LEU A 234 6.12 -20.11 -1.25
C LEU A 234 4.71 -19.62 -1.63
N ILE A 235 4.41 -19.55 -2.94
CA ILE A 235 3.07 -19.21 -3.45
C ILE A 235 2.05 -20.30 -3.05
N ALA A 236 2.42 -21.57 -3.13
CA ALA A 236 1.53 -22.67 -2.79
C ALA A 236 1.21 -22.75 -1.28
N ALA A 237 2.17 -22.37 -0.43
CA ALA A 237 2.01 -22.40 1.02
C ALA A 237 0.95 -21.41 1.53
N THR A 238 0.68 -20.31 0.82
CA THR A 238 -0.32 -19.30 1.20
C THR A 238 -1.72 -19.73 0.76
N ASP A 239 -2.42 -20.50 1.58
CA ASP A 239 -3.82 -20.92 1.32
C ASP A 239 -4.80 -19.85 1.82
N PHE A 240 -5.27 -18.97 0.92
CA PHE A 240 -6.16 -17.85 1.25
C PHE A 240 -7.56 -18.27 1.74
N ARG A 241 -7.96 -19.57 1.63
CA ARG A 241 -9.17 -20.08 2.30
C ARG A 241 -9.15 -19.82 3.81
N PHE A 242 -7.95 -19.68 4.38
CA PHE A 242 -7.76 -19.35 5.79
C PHE A 242 -8.42 -18.02 6.18
N PHE A 243 -8.40 -17.01 5.30
CA PHE A 243 -9.02 -15.71 5.54
C PHE A 243 -10.49 -15.64 5.09
N TYR A 244 -10.96 -16.59 4.29
CA TYR A 244 -12.30 -16.54 3.72
C TYR A 244 -13.38 -16.91 4.76
N ASN A 245 -14.32 -15.99 4.97
CA ASN A 245 -15.51 -16.20 5.81
C ASN A 245 -16.67 -16.66 4.92
N ARG A 246 -17.06 -17.93 5.05
CA ARG A 246 -18.14 -18.51 4.24
C ARG A 246 -19.51 -17.90 4.52
N ALA A 247 -19.75 -17.36 5.72
CA ALA A 247 -21.05 -16.79 6.10
C ALA A 247 -21.26 -15.42 5.43
N THR A 248 -20.21 -14.61 5.35
CA THR A 248 -20.24 -13.27 4.73
C THR A 248 -19.76 -13.27 3.28
N GLN A 249 -19.12 -14.36 2.83
CA GLN A 249 -18.45 -14.49 1.53
C GLN A 249 -17.34 -13.44 1.31
N ARG A 250 -16.69 -12.99 2.39
CA ARG A 250 -15.65 -11.96 2.38
C ARG A 250 -14.35 -12.47 2.95
N LEU A 251 -13.29 -11.71 2.71
CA LEU A 251 -11.95 -11.97 3.22
C LEU A 251 -11.72 -11.17 4.50
N SER A 252 -11.34 -11.86 5.57
CA SER A 252 -10.96 -11.23 6.83
C SER A 252 -9.68 -10.43 6.67
N HIS A 253 -9.59 -9.29 7.36
CA HIS A 253 -8.39 -8.45 7.43
C HIS A 253 -7.14 -9.25 7.88
N GLY A 254 -7.32 -10.21 8.79
CA GLY A 254 -6.23 -11.04 9.25
C GLY A 254 -6.64 -11.96 10.40
N TYR A 255 -5.62 -12.51 11.06
CA TYR A 255 -5.79 -13.44 12.14
C TYR A 255 -4.80 -13.17 13.29
N TYR A 256 -5.31 -13.11 14.51
CA TYR A 256 -4.53 -13.00 15.73
C TYR A 256 -4.15 -14.38 16.22
N VAL A 257 -2.90 -14.77 16.07
CA VAL A 257 -2.44 -16.14 16.31
C VAL A 257 -2.49 -16.51 17.80
N LYS A 258 -2.09 -15.61 18.70
CA LYS A 258 -2.05 -15.89 20.14
C LYS A 258 -3.45 -16.10 20.75
N PRO A 259 -4.46 -15.26 20.50
CA PRO A 259 -5.82 -15.53 20.93
C PRO A 259 -6.56 -16.57 20.09
N GLY A 260 -6.02 -16.97 18.92
CA GLY A 260 -6.65 -17.96 18.04
C GLY A 260 -7.91 -17.44 17.33
N ALA A 261 -7.97 -16.13 17.01
CA ALA A 261 -9.16 -15.46 16.50
C ALA A 261 -8.92 -14.72 15.18
N ARG A 262 -9.93 -14.74 14.30
CA ARG A 262 -9.96 -13.87 13.13
C ARG A 262 -10.14 -12.41 13.55
N SER A 263 -9.59 -11.49 12.77
CA SER A 263 -9.95 -10.09 12.87
C SER A 263 -11.48 -9.93 12.73
N PRO A 264 -12.13 -9.08 13.54
CA PRO A 264 -13.55 -8.77 13.39
C PRO A 264 -13.84 -7.97 12.11
N TYR A 265 -12.80 -7.53 11.40
CA TYR A 265 -12.91 -6.73 10.18
C TYR A 265 -12.73 -7.60 8.94
N GLU A 266 -13.46 -7.23 7.86
CA GLU A 266 -13.44 -7.91 6.56
C GLU A 266 -13.30 -6.90 5.43
N TYR A 267 -12.61 -7.27 4.35
CA TYR A 267 -12.55 -6.49 3.10
C TYR A 267 -13.87 -6.63 2.35
N GLY A 268 -14.73 -5.64 2.46
CA GLY A 268 -16.08 -5.65 1.89
C GLY A 268 -16.32 -4.58 0.81
N MET A 269 -15.34 -3.70 0.54
CA MET A 269 -15.41 -2.72 -0.55
C MET A 269 -14.51 -3.15 -1.70
N LEU A 270 -15.01 -2.99 -2.93
CA LEU A 270 -14.25 -3.36 -4.11
C LEU A 270 -13.05 -2.43 -4.34
N TYR A 271 -13.28 -1.12 -4.30
CA TYR A 271 -12.29 -0.14 -4.74
C TYR A 271 -11.33 0.23 -3.60
N THR A 272 -10.50 -0.75 -3.23
CA THR A 272 -9.39 -0.62 -2.27
C THR A 272 -8.18 -1.42 -2.78
N GLU A 273 -7.02 -1.23 -2.17
CA GLU A 273 -5.79 -1.95 -2.50
C GLU A 273 -5.89 -3.47 -2.29
N ALA A 274 -6.81 -3.90 -1.45
CA ALA A 274 -7.07 -5.31 -1.14
C ALA A 274 -7.68 -6.09 -2.33
N ARG A 275 -8.20 -5.39 -3.38
CA ARG A 275 -8.76 -6.06 -4.56
C ARG A 275 -7.74 -6.95 -5.30
N LEU A 276 -6.45 -6.58 -5.29
CA LEU A 276 -5.39 -7.44 -5.83
C LEU A 276 -5.34 -8.79 -5.11
N GLY A 277 -5.44 -8.78 -3.78
CA GLY A 277 -5.45 -10.00 -2.96
C GLY A 277 -6.65 -10.89 -3.24
N SER A 278 -7.84 -10.29 -3.45
CA SER A 278 -9.04 -11.03 -3.87
C SER A 278 -8.83 -11.75 -5.20
N LEU A 279 -8.25 -11.07 -6.19
CA LEU A 279 -7.93 -11.67 -7.50
C LEU A 279 -6.92 -12.81 -7.37
N ILE A 280 -5.86 -12.65 -6.58
CA ILE A 280 -4.88 -13.72 -6.35
C ILE A 280 -5.54 -14.93 -5.67
N ALA A 281 -6.35 -14.71 -4.65
CA ALA A 281 -7.02 -15.78 -3.92
C ALA A 281 -8.00 -16.58 -4.81
N ILE A 282 -8.74 -15.88 -5.68
CA ILE A 282 -9.64 -16.50 -6.66
C ILE A 282 -8.84 -17.21 -7.75
N GLY A 283 -7.82 -16.58 -8.31
CA GLY A 283 -6.97 -17.16 -9.37
C GLY A 283 -6.24 -18.42 -8.93
N LYS A 284 -5.82 -18.51 -7.67
CA LYS A 284 -5.28 -19.72 -7.05
C LYS A 284 -6.35 -20.82 -6.89
N GLY A 285 -7.63 -20.48 -6.91
CA GLY A 285 -8.74 -21.38 -6.61
C GLY A 285 -8.96 -21.60 -5.11
N ASP A 286 -8.40 -20.76 -4.27
CA ASP A 286 -8.57 -20.81 -2.83
C ASP A 286 -9.92 -20.24 -2.38
N VAL A 287 -10.46 -19.28 -3.14
CA VAL A 287 -11.67 -18.52 -2.84
C VAL A 287 -12.58 -18.53 -4.09
N PRO A 288 -13.91 -18.68 -3.91
CA PRO A 288 -14.83 -18.66 -5.06
C PRO A 288 -14.97 -17.25 -5.67
N GLU A 289 -15.24 -17.15 -6.96
CA GLU A 289 -15.48 -15.90 -7.69
C GLU A 289 -16.59 -15.03 -7.07
N ALA A 290 -17.58 -15.65 -6.44
CA ALA A 290 -18.66 -14.95 -5.73
C ALA A 290 -18.14 -13.91 -4.72
N GLN A 291 -16.93 -14.10 -4.18
CA GLN A 291 -16.29 -13.14 -3.27
C GLN A 291 -16.06 -11.78 -3.92
N TRP A 292 -15.66 -11.76 -5.20
CA TRP A 292 -15.47 -10.52 -5.96
C TRP A 292 -16.77 -9.72 -6.10
N PHE A 293 -17.83 -10.41 -6.38
CA PHE A 293 -19.14 -9.80 -6.60
C PHE A 293 -19.86 -9.43 -5.29
N GLU A 294 -19.50 -10.04 -4.16
CA GLU A 294 -20.01 -9.68 -2.84
C GLU A 294 -19.44 -8.36 -2.31
N MET A 295 -18.28 -7.91 -2.80
CA MET A 295 -17.76 -6.60 -2.44
C MET A 295 -18.67 -5.49 -2.99
N VAL A 296 -18.98 -4.51 -2.14
CA VAL A 296 -19.87 -3.40 -2.55
C VAL A 296 -19.11 -2.36 -3.36
N ARG A 297 -19.79 -1.77 -4.35
CA ARG A 297 -19.30 -0.59 -5.08
C ARG A 297 -19.62 0.67 -4.28
N THR A 298 -20.85 0.75 -3.76
CA THR A 298 -21.25 1.74 -2.75
C THR A 298 -22.12 1.07 -1.69
N PHE A 299 -22.17 1.65 -0.50
CA PHE A 299 -23.15 1.21 0.50
C PHE A 299 -24.56 1.66 0.11
N PRO A 300 -25.60 0.92 0.53
CA PRO A 300 -26.99 1.38 0.37
C PRO A 300 -27.19 2.79 0.88
N ALA A 301 -28.01 3.59 0.20
CA ALA A 301 -28.27 4.99 0.55
C ALA A 301 -28.86 5.21 1.96
N VAL A 302 -29.44 4.16 2.54
CA VAL A 302 -29.99 4.16 3.92
C VAL A 302 -28.91 4.02 4.99
N CYS A 303 -27.68 3.64 4.60
CA CYS A 303 -26.56 3.49 5.54
C CYS A 303 -26.02 4.85 5.95
N GLY A 304 -26.14 5.17 7.23
CA GLY A 304 -25.56 6.38 7.81
C GLY A 304 -24.03 6.39 7.77
N GLY A 305 -23.42 7.56 7.88
CA GLY A 305 -21.97 7.71 7.99
C GLY A 305 -21.20 7.78 6.67
N GLN A 306 -21.87 7.64 5.52
CA GLN A 306 -21.29 7.97 4.22
C GLN A 306 -21.21 9.49 4.04
N LEU A 307 -20.10 10.01 3.52
CA LEU A 307 -19.94 11.45 3.28
C LEU A 307 -20.83 11.95 2.14
N LEU A 308 -20.94 11.18 1.07
CA LEU A 308 -21.85 11.47 -0.04
C LEU A 308 -22.95 10.41 -0.08
N LYS A 309 -24.11 10.83 -0.60
CA LYS A 309 -25.20 9.90 -0.83
C LYS A 309 -24.98 9.21 -2.19
N PRO A 310 -24.96 7.87 -2.23
CA PRO A 310 -24.74 7.17 -3.48
C PRO A 310 -25.92 7.39 -4.44
N GLN A 311 -25.58 7.58 -5.70
CA GLN A 311 -26.53 7.70 -6.79
C GLN A 311 -26.70 6.32 -7.46
N HIS A 312 -27.88 6.06 -8.02
CA HIS A 312 -28.22 4.79 -8.69
C HIS A 312 -27.84 3.54 -7.86
N ALA A 313 -27.91 3.64 -6.53
CA ALA A 313 -27.67 2.52 -5.64
C ALA A 313 -28.76 1.45 -5.86
N ARG A 314 -28.36 0.31 -6.42
CA ARG A 314 -29.23 -0.81 -6.76
C ARG A 314 -28.48 -2.12 -6.69
N THR A 315 -29.20 -3.22 -6.67
CA THR A 315 -28.62 -4.52 -6.97
C THR A 315 -28.72 -4.75 -8.48
N LYS A 316 -27.60 -5.02 -9.15
CA LYS A 316 -27.55 -5.46 -10.55
C LYS A 316 -26.94 -6.85 -10.65
N LEU A 317 -27.16 -7.54 -11.76
CA LEU A 317 -26.53 -8.81 -12.05
C LEU A 317 -25.30 -8.59 -12.93
N VAL A 318 -24.16 -9.12 -12.50
CA VAL A 318 -22.90 -9.14 -13.26
C VAL A 318 -22.44 -10.60 -13.29
N ASP A 319 -22.31 -11.19 -14.46
CA ASP A 319 -22.00 -12.62 -14.65
C ASP A 319 -22.88 -13.57 -13.83
N GLY A 320 -24.15 -13.18 -13.64
CA GLY A 320 -25.12 -13.95 -12.84
C GLY A 320 -25.05 -13.74 -11.33
N TYR A 321 -24.10 -12.96 -10.85
CA TYR A 321 -23.97 -12.62 -9.44
C TYR A 321 -24.68 -11.30 -9.09
N PRO A 322 -25.39 -11.21 -7.96
CA PRO A 322 -25.98 -9.96 -7.51
C PRO A 322 -24.87 -9.04 -6.93
N VAL A 323 -24.77 -7.84 -7.48
CA VAL A 323 -23.78 -6.83 -7.09
C VAL A 323 -24.47 -5.62 -6.51
N ALA A 324 -24.01 -5.14 -5.36
CA ALA A 324 -24.45 -3.86 -4.80
C ALA A 324 -23.72 -2.72 -5.54
N ALA A 325 -24.39 -2.19 -6.57
CA ALA A 325 -23.91 -1.14 -7.45
C ALA A 325 -24.33 0.25 -6.96
N GLY A 326 -23.74 1.27 -7.56
CA GLY A 326 -23.96 2.69 -7.31
C GLY A 326 -22.66 3.44 -7.43
N TYR A 327 -22.76 4.76 -7.50
CA TYR A 327 -21.59 5.64 -7.59
C TYR A 327 -21.82 6.94 -6.81
N TYR A 328 -20.74 7.63 -6.50
CA TYR A 328 -20.77 9.02 -6.05
C TYR A 328 -20.59 9.95 -7.25
N GLU A 329 -21.01 11.19 -7.11
CA GLU A 329 -20.82 12.22 -8.13
C GLU A 329 -20.35 13.52 -7.49
N TRP A 330 -19.33 14.14 -8.10
CA TRP A 330 -18.85 15.46 -7.73
C TRP A 330 -18.47 16.27 -8.98
N GLN A 331 -19.05 17.43 -9.14
CA GLN A 331 -18.84 18.31 -10.31
C GLN A 331 -18.95 17.58 -11.67
N GLY A 332 -19.95 16.70 -11.79
CA GLY A 332 -20.21 15.92 -13.00
C GLY A 332 -19.28 14.72 -13.23
N ARG A 333 -18.41 14.38 -12.26
CA ARG A 333 -17.58 13.17 -12.28
C ARG A 333 -18.24 12.10 -11.44
N ARG A 334 -18.49 10.94 -12.05
CA ARG A 334 -19.03 9.75 -11.40
C ARG A 334 -17.91 8.81 -11.05
N TYR A 335 -17.95 8.25 -9.86
CA TYR A 335 -16.91 7.33 -9.38
C TYR A 335 -17.44 6.38 -8.31
N VAL A 336 -16.87 5.19 -8.27
CA VAL A 336 -17.00 4.25 -7.15
C VAL A 336 -15.97 4.68 -6.09
N PRO A 337 -16.41 4.96 -4.85
CA PRO A 337 -15.52 5.48 -3.83
C PRO A 337 -14.57 4.39 -3.28
N SER A 338 -13.41 4.83 -2.78
CA SER A 338 -12.61 4.04 -1.84
C SER A 338 -13.10 4.25 -0.39
N TRP A 339 -12.37 3.74 0.60
CA TRP A 339 -12.72 3.99 1.99
C TRP A 339 -12.37 5.41 2.43
N GLY A 340 -11.11 5.81 2.23
CA GLY A 340 -10.56 7.09 2.68
C GLY A 340 -10.42 8.15 1.58
N GLY A 341 -10.55 7.79 0.32
CA GLY A 341 -10.32 8.69 -0.82
C GLY A 341 -8.85 8.95 -1.11
N SER A 342 -7.97 8.03 -0.75
CA SER A 342 -6.53 8.13 -0.98
C SER A 342 -6.12 7.55 -2.33
N MET A 343 -5.00 8.05 -2.88
CA MET A 343 -4.40 7.49 -4.10
C MET A 343 -3.85 6.08 -3.87
N PHE A 344 -3.37 5.77 -2.68
CA PHE A 344 -2.93 4.44 -2.29
C PHE A 344 -4.04 3.40 -2.48
N GLU A 345 -5.19 3.60 -1.84
CA GLU A 345 -6.34 2.68 -1.95
C GLU A 345 -6.80 2.51 -3.40
N ALA A 346 -6.82 3.62 -4.14
CA ALA A 346 -7.32 3.65 -5.50
C ALA A 346 -6.36 2.99 -6.49
N LEU A 347 -5.08 3.40 -6.52
CA LEU A 347 -4.17 3.15 -7.64
C LEU A 347 -3.01 2.19 -7.33
N MET A 348 -2.76 1.77 -6.09
CA MET A 348 -1.70 0.81 -5.81
C MET A 348 -1.84 -0.49 -6.60
N PRO A 349 -3.04 -1.07 -6.80
CA PRO A 349 -3.20 -2.27 -7.63
C PRO A 349 -2.74 -2.11 -9.08
N LEU A 350 -2.79 -0.90 -9.65
CA LEU A 350 -2.31 -0.64 -11.01
C LEU A 350 -0.81 -0.89 -11.19
N LEU A 351 -0.06 -0.99 -10.10
CA LEU A 351 1.35 -1.41 -10.20
C LEU A 351 1.50 -2.76 -10.89
N LEU A 352 0.49 -3.64 -10.76
CA LEU A 352 0.49 -5.01 -11.28
C LEU A 352 -0.71 -5.37 -12.16
N LEU A 353 -1.83 -4.63 -12.02
CA LEU A 353 -3.06 -4.87 -12.80
C LEU A 353 -3.22 -3.76 -13.85
N ASP A 354 -3.28 -4.13 -15.11
CA ASP A 354 -3.63 -3.22 -16.20
C ASP A 354 -5.16 -3.07 -16.27
N GLU A 355 -5.73 -2.33 -15.32
CA GLU A 355 -7.17 -2.12 -15.21
C GLU A 355 -7.71 -1.28 -16.37
N GLN A 356 -6.89 -0.43 -16.98
CA GLN A 356 -7.23 0.30 -18.20
C GLN A 356 -7.52 -0.65 -19.37
N ARG A 357 -6.76 -1.72 -19.48
CA ARG A 357 -6.89 -2.72 -20.54
C ARG A 357 -7.98 -3.75 -20.24
N TYR A 358 -8.02 -4.29 -19.03
CA TYR A 358 -8.85 -5.44 -18.69
C TYR A 358 -10.22 -5.07 -18.12
N ALA A 359 -10.39 -3.85 -17.62
CA ALA A 359 -11.64 -3.36 -17.02
C ALA A 359 -11.92 -1.88 -17.41
N PRO A 360 -11.90 -1.52 -18.71
CA PRO A 360 -11.93 -0.13 -19.17
C PRO A 360 -13.20 0.64 -18.80
N GLN A 361 -14.35 -0.05 -18.60
CA GLN A 361 -15.64 0.58 -18.27
C GLN A 361 -15.95 0.56 -16.77
N SER A 362 -15.09 -0.04 -15.97
CA SER A 362 -15.26 -0.15 -14.53
C SER A 362 -14.03 0.42 -13.80
N LEU A 363 -13.10 -0.45 -13.38
CA LEU A 363 -11.92 -0.05 -12.62
C LEU A 363 -11.07 0.98 -13.37
N GLY A 364 -10.74 0.73 -14.65
CA GLY A 364 -9.91 1.65 -15.43
C GLY A 364 -10.52 3.04 -15.61
N ALA A 365 -11.82 3.15 -15.88
CA ALA A 365 -12.51 4.44 -15.92
C ALA A 365 -12.47 5.13 -14.53
N ASN A 366 -12.66 4.34 -13.48
CA ASN A 366 -12.68 4.85 -12.10
C ASN A 366 -11.32 5.38 -11.65
N ASP A 367 -10.22 4.72 -12.03
CA ASP A 367 -8.85 5.11 -11.72
C ASP A 367 -8.53 6.51 -12.30
N ALA A 368 -8.90 6.72 -13.57
CA ALA A 368 -8.71 8.00 -14.23
C ALA A 368 -9.50 9.12 -13.54
N VAL A 369 -10.76 8.84 -13.17
CA VAL A 369 -11.60 9.80 -12.45
C VAL A 369 -11.06 10.11 -11.06
N HIS A 370 -10.55 9.11 -10.32
CA HIS A 370 -9.93 9.34 -9.02
C HIS A 370 -8.72 10.26 -9.12
N ALA A 371 -7.83 10.06 -10.11
CA ALA A 371 -6.69 10.93 -10.33
C ALA A 371 -7.12 12.36 -10.71
N GLU A 372 -8.12 12.51 -11.59
CA GLU A 372 -8.66 13.81 -11.98
C GLU A 372 -9.29 14.55 -10.79
N VAL A 373 -10.08 13.86 -9.98
CA VAL A 373 -10.73 14.46 -8.80
C VAL A 373 -9.69 14.84 -7.74
N GLN A 374 -8.65 14.04 -7.52
CA GLN A 374 -7.53 14.37 -6.64
C GLN A 374 -6.90 15.70 -7.05
N GLN A 375 -6.57 15.87 -8.34
CA GLN A 375 -5.99 17.08 -8.88
C GLN A 375 -6.93 18.29 -8.72
N ARG A 376 -8.19 18.16 -9.16
CA ARG A 376 -9.16 19.27 -9.13
C ARG A 376 -9.53 19.69 -7.72
N TYR A 377 -9.66 18.73 -6.79
CA TYR A 377 -9.98 19.01 -5.41
C TYR A 377 -8.85 19.74 -4.70
N ALA A 378 -7.60 19.32 -4.94
CA ALA A 378 -6.41 19.98 -4.40
C ALA A 378 -6.34 21.46 -4.87
N ASP A 379 -6.55 21.71 -6.16
CA ASP A 379 -6.55 23.05 -6.73
C ASP A 379 -7.75 23.88 -6.24
N THR A 380 -8.99 23.40 -6.43
CA THR A 380 -10.19 24.24 -6.30
C THR A 380 -10.76 24.30 -4.88
N GLN A 381 -10.52 23.30 -4.04
CA GLN A 381 -11.07 23.23 -2.69
C GLN A 381 -10.01 23.49 -1.61
N LEU A 382 -8.76 23.09 -1.86
CA LEU A 382 -7.68 23.23 -0.90
C LEU A 382 -6.72 24.38 -1.24
N ALA A 383 -6.79 24.92 -2.46
CA ALA A 383 -5.83 25.89 -3.00
C ALA A 383 -4.36 25.40 -2.88
N TYR A 384 -4.14 24.11 -3.05
CA TYR A 384 -2.81 23.52 -3.00
C TYR A 384 -2.13 23.66 -4.38
N PRO A 385 -0.86 24.08 -4.42
CA PRO A 385 -0.12 24.21 -5.68
C PRO A 385 0.38 22.86 -6.22
N VAL A 386 0.15 21.78 -5.51
CA VAL A 386 0.49 20.39 -5.83
C VAL A 386 -0.62 19.48 -5.33
N TRP A 387 -0.70 18.25 -5.85
CA TRP A 387 -1.75 17.30 -5.53
C TRP A 387 -1.20 15.88 -5.27
N GLY A 388 -2.07 14.97 -4.85
CA GLY A 388 -1.72 13.59 -4.54
C GLY A 388 -1.76 13.36 -3.03
N LEU A 389 -2.99 13.23 -2.49
CA LEU A 389 -3.20 12.93 -1.08
C LEU A 389 -3.28 11.42 -0.88
N SER A 390 -2.44 10.92 0.01
CA SER A 390 -2.32 9.50 0.33
C SER A 390 -1.76 9.33 1.73
N PRO A 391 -2.01 8.21 2.44
CA PRO A 391 -1.35 7.91 3.70
C PRO A 391 0.18 8.00 3.58
N SER A 392 0.81 8.65 4.55
CA SER A 392 2.25 8.95 4.51
C SER A 392 2.81 9.31 5.88
N ALA A 393 4.12 9.51 5.95
CA ALA A 393 4.73 10.16 7.12
C ALA A 393 4.17 11.57 7.32
N THR A 394 3.94 11.95 8.57
CA THR A 394 3.51 13.31 8.89
C THR A 394 4.64 14.31 8.71
N PRO A 395 4.45 15.42 7.94
CA PRO A 395 5.48 16.45 7.76
C PRO A 395 5.97 17.07 9.07
N ALA A 396 5.04 17.28 10.01
CA ALA A 396 5.37 17.77 11.34
C ALA A 396 5.28 16.62 12.36
N GLY A 397 6.42 16.09 12.81
CA GLY A 397 6.44 15.04 13.81
C GLY A 397 6.96 13.69 13.33
N ASN A 398 6.78 12.63 14.14
CA ASN A 398 7.32 11.28 13.90
C ASN A 398 6.25 10.27 13.49
N GLY A 399 5.03 10.76 13.16
CA GLY A 399 3.87 9.92 12.92
C GLY A 399 3.76 9.41 11.49
N TYR A 400 2.68 8.68 11.29
CA TYR A 400 2.09 8.34 10.01
C TYR A 400 0.65 8.86 10.01
N GLY A 401 0.22 9.48 8.92
CA GLY A 401 -1.11 10.07 8.78
C GLY A 401 -1.89 9.41 7.64
N GLU A 402 -3.19 9.28 7.84
CA GLU A 402 -4.12 8.86 6.79
C GLU A 402 -4.67 10.12 6.10
N TYR A 403 -4.19 10.40 4.88
CA TYR A 403 -4.61 11.54 4.08
C TYR A 403 -5.34 11.09 2.82
N GLY A 404 -6.33 11.90 2.41
CA GLY A 404 -7.12 11.62 1.21
C GLY A 404 -7.99 12.79 0.80
N VAL A 405 -8.64 12.67 -0.34
CA VAL A 405 -9.69 13.57 -0.79
C VAL A 405 -11.02 13.04 -0.27
N GLN A 406 -11.56 13.71 0.74
CA GLN A 406 -12.72 13.22 1.49
C GLN A 406 -13.88 12.73 0.63
N ILE A 407 -14.22 13.49 -0.42
CA ILE A 407 -15.36 13.14 -1.30
C ILE A 407 -15.14 11.86 -2.10
N LEU A 408 -13.88 11.44 -2.33
CA LEU A 408 -13.55 10.18 -3.01
C LEU A 408 -13.69 8.95 -2.09
N GLY A 409 -13.86 9.18 -0.80
CA GLY A 409 -13.98 8.11 0.19
C GLY A 409 -15.39 7.98 0.77
N VAL A 410 -15.77 6.79 1.18
CA VAL A 410 -17.01 6.58 1.96
C VAL A 410 -16.91 7.29 3.30
N ARG A 411 -15.79 7.15 4.01
CA ARG A 411 -15.51 7.85 5.27
C ARG A 411 -14.68 9.09 5.07
N GLY A 412 -13.85 9.13 4.04
CA GLY A 412 -13.00 10.22 3.62
C GLY A 412 -11.96 10.63 4.66
N TYR A 413 -10.69 10.43 4.35
CA TYR A 413 -9.60 10.94 5.15
C TYR A 413 -9.50 12.47 5.00
N LEU A 414 -8.95 13.12 6.02
CA LEU A 414 -8.72 14.56 5.97
C LEU A 414 -7.56 14.88 5.02
N ALA A 415 -7.64 16.04 4.37
CA ALA A 415 -6.50 16.59 3.66
C ALA A 415 -5.38 16.97 4.67
N GLY A 416 -4.15 17.02 4.17
CA GLY A 416 -2.99 17.37 5.00
C GLY A 416 -1.72 17.34 4.19
N ALA A 417 -1.09 16.18 4.08
CA ALA A 417 0.14 16.03 3.32
C ALA A 417 -0.11 15.63 1.86
N VAL A 418 0.74 16.13 0.96
CA VAL A 418 0.87 15.67 -0.43
C VAL A 418 2.10 14.78 -0.53
N THR A 419 1.97 13.67 -1.26
CA THR A 419 3.00 12.64 -1.36
C THR A 419 3.45 12.42 -2.81
N PRO A 420 4.77 12.29 -3.09
CA PRO A 420 5.26 12.00 -4.42
C PRO A 420 4.78 10.64 -4.97
N HIS A 421 4.64 9.61 -4.12
CA HIS A 421 4.18 8.30 -4.57
C HIS A 421 2.75 8.34 -5.14
N ALA A 422 1.87 9.17 -4.58
CA ALA A 422 0.52 9.36 -5.10
C ALA A 422 0.53 9.91 -6.53
N SER A 423 1.40 10.90 -6.79
CA SER A 423 1.59 11.44 -8.15
C SER A 423 2.19 10.39 -9.09
N ALA A 424 3.14 9.58 -8.60
CA ALA A 424 3.75 8.53 -9.41
C ALA A 424 2.74 7.42 -9.77
N LEU A 425 1.86 7.03 -8.87
CA LEU A 425 0.77 6.10 -9.16
C LEU A 425 -0.13 6.61 -10.30
N ALA A 426 -0.35 7.91 -10.39
CA ALA A 426 -1.13 8.52 -11.46
C ALA A 426 -0.44 8.51 -12.82
N LEU A 427 0.87 8.19 -12.93
CA LEU A 427 1.57 8.03 -14.22
C LEU A 427 0.91 7.00 -15.13
N MET A 428 0.24 6.01 -14.56
CA MET A 428 -0.41 4.94 -15.29
C MET A 428 -1.78 5.34 -15.87
N VAL A 429 -2.34 6.50 -15.48
CA VAL A 429 -3.67 6.96 -15.92
C VAL A 429 -3.67 8.40 -16.45
N THR A 430 -2.81 9.29 -15.91
CA THR A 430 -2.70 10.70 -16.29
C THR A 430 -1.23 11.15 -16.32
N PRO A 431 -0.39 10.57 -17.21
CA PRO A 431 1.07 10.71 -17.12
C PRO A 431 1.55 12.17 -17.23
N GLU A 432 0.96 12.99 -18.11
CA GLU A 432 1.36 14.39 -18.27
C GLU A 432 1.11 15.20 -16.98
N ALA A 433 -0.09 15.07 -16.40
CA ALA A 433 -0.44 15.77 -15.17
C ALA A 433 0.42 15.31 -13.98
N ALA A 434 0.71 14.00 -13.91
CA ALA A 434 1.56 13.41 -12.88
C ALA A 434 3.00 13.92 -12.95
N LEU A 435 3.60 13.99 -14.16
CA LEU A 435 4.96 14.52 -14.35
C LEU A 435 5.07 16.00 -14.02
N VAL A 436 4.08 16.80 -14.46
CA VAL A 436 4.01 18.23 -14.10
C VAL A 436 3.97 18.39 -12.57
N ASN A 437 3.20 17.56 -11.87
CA ASN A 437 3.08 17.63 -10.41
C ASN A 437 4.36 17.17 -9.70
N LEU A 438 4.99 16.07 -10.14
CA LEU A 438 6.29 15.63 -9.60
C LEU A 438 7.38 16.70 -9.75
N ARG A 439 7.43 17.38 -10.92
CA ARG A 439 8.33 18.52 -11.11
C ARG A 439 8.00 19.68 -10.18
N ALA A 440 6.71 20.01 -10.04
CA ALA A 440 6.28 21.07 -9.13
C ALA A 440 6.67 20.79 -7.68
N LEU A 441 6.55 19.54 -7.23
CA LEU A 441 7.02 19.11 -5.90
C LEU A 441 8.53 19.35 -5.75
N ALA A 442 9.34 18.88 -6.69
CA ALA A 442 10.80 19.04 -6.65
C ALA A 442 11.26 20.51 -6.72
N GLN A 443 10.54 21.35 -7.47
CA GLN A 443 10.89 22.75 -7.64
C GLN A 443 10.44 23.64 -6.47
N ARG A 444 9.29 23.36 -5.89
CA ARG A 444 8.70 24.20 -4.84
C ARG A 444 9.23 23.91 -3.44
N TYR A 445 9.59 22.65 -3.16
CA TYR A 445 9.90 22.19 -1.81
C TYR A 445 11.27 21.55 -1.73
N ALA A 446 11.89 21.58 -0.55
CA ALA A 446 13.14 20.89 -0.24
C ALA A 446 12.88 19.39 0.01
N ILE A 447 12.26 18.69 -0.96
CA ILE A 447 11.75 17.33 -0.81
C ILE A 447 12.57 16.28 -1.58
N TYR A 448 13.64 16.66 -2.29
CA TYR A 448 14.41 15.76 -3.14
C TYR A 448 15.85 15.61 -2.64
N GLY A 449 16.22 14.38 -2.33
CA GLY A 449 17.54 14.00 -1.84
C GLY A 449 18.28 13.03 -2.75
N ASP A 450 19.40 12.47 -2.28
CA ASP A 450 20.22 11.50 -3.03
C ASP A 450 19.45 10.23 -3.45
N TYR A 451 18.42 9.88 -2.70
CA TYR A 451 17.57 8.71 -2.96
C TYR A 451 16.19 9.08 -3.53
N GLY A 452 16.12 10.20 -4.26
CA GLY A 452 14.88 10.69 -4.82
C GLY A 452 14.03 11.46 -3.80
N PHE A 453 12.72 11.40 -3.96
CA PHE A 453 11.80 12.13 -3.10
C PHE A 453 11.74 11.61 -1.67
N TYR A 454 11.69 12.51 -0.70
CA TYR A 454 11.17 12.21 0.63
C TYR A 454 9.66 11.97 0.60
N ASP A 455 9.13 11.45 1.68
CA ASP A 455 7.82 10.82 1.75
C ASP A 455 6.65 11.77 1.55
N ALA A 456 6.68 12.95 2.17
CA ALA A 456 5.55 13.87 2.13
C ALA A 456 5.95 15.33 2.38
N VAL A 457 5.09 16.24 1.95
CA VAL A 457 5.18 17.67 2.25
C VAL A 457 3.82 18.20 2.67
N ASP A 458 3.79 19.09 3.64
CA ASP A 458 2.65 19.97 3.90
C ASP A 458 2.67 21.09 2.83
N PRO A 459 1.73 21.14 1.90
CA PRO A 459 1.76 22.12 0.81
C PRO A 459 1.50 23.57 1.23
N VAL A 460 0.98 23.77 2.44
CA VAL A 460 0.70 25.10 3.00
C VAL A 460 1.91 25.69 3.71
N THR A 461 2.56 24.90 4.57
CA THR A 461 3.70 25.36 5.38
C THR A 461 5.04 25.11 4.73
N GLY A 462 5.12 24.18 3.76
CA GLY A 462 6.36 23.72 3.15
C GLY A 462 7.15 22.73 4.03
N ALA A 463 6.62 22.32 5.16
CA ALA A 463 7.27 21.33 6.02
C ALA A 463 7.38 19.98 5.33
N VAL A 464 8.56 19.35 5.36
CA VAL A 464 8.86 18.08 4.71
C VAL A 464 9.03 16.98 5.75
N ALA A 465 8.42 15.83 5.48
CA ALA A 465 8.72 14.60 6.19
C ALA A 465 10.00 13.99 5.62
N TYR A 466 11.17 14.35 6.17
CA TYR A 466 12.48 13.81 5.76
C TYR A 466 12.59 12.33 6.10
N LYS A 467 11.80 11.51 5.42
CA LYS A 467 11.68 10.07 5.61
C LYS A 467 11.66 9.36 4.26
N TYR A 468 12.38 8.27 4.15
CA TYR A 468 12.17 7.28 3.09
C TYR A 468 11.36 6.13 3.70
N LEU A 469 10.13 5.97 3.25
CA LEU A 469 9.25 4.88 3.62
C LEU A 469 9.27 3.84 2.49
N THR A 470 9.73 2.63 2.78
CA THR A 470 10.00 1.61 1.75
C THR A 470 8.79 1.31 0.89
N LEU A 471 7.60 1.23 1.49
CA LEU A 471 6.37 0.99 0.73
C LEU A 471 6.12 2.09 -0.30
N ASP A 472 6.18 3.35 0.12
CA ASP A 472 5.88 4.52 -0.72
C ASP A 472 6.94 4.70 -1.81
N GLN A 473 8.21 4.51 -1.47
CA GLN A 473 9.32 4.51 -2.44
C GLN A 473 9.18 3.39 -3.46
N SER A 474 8.72 2.22 -3.04
CA SER A 474 8.48 1.09 -3.94
C SER A 474 7.32 1.35 -4.90
N MET A 475 6.21 1.91 -4.40
CA MET A 475 5.09 2.33 -5.26
C MET A 475 5.55 3.34 -6.32
N LEU A 476 6.29 4.37 -5.89
CA LEU A 476 6.85 5.39 -6.77
C LEU A 476 7.75 4.76 -7.85
N PHE A 477 8.68 3.89 -7.46
CA PHE A 477 9.63 3.27 -8.36
C PHE A 477 8.98 2.32 -9.36
N ILE A 478 8.06 1.45 -8.90
CA ILE A 478 7.37 0.48 -9.77
C ILE A 478 6.44 1.21 -10.76
N ALA A 479 5.77 2.28 -10.34
CA ALA A 479 4.97 3.12 -11.24
C ALA A 479 5.83 3.77 -12.33
N LEU A 480 7.01 4.30 -11.96
CA LEU A 480 7.99 4.81 -12.94
C LEU A 480 8.47 3.72 -13.90
N ALA A 481 8.72 2.51 -13.41
CA ALA A 481 9.14 1.39 -14.27
C ALA A 481 8.05 1.03 -15.29
N ASN A 482 6.79 0.98 -14.88
CA ASN A 482 5.67 0.76 -15.78
C ASN A 482 5.56 1.90 -16.83
N TYR A 483 5.71 3.14 -16.41
CA TYR A 483 5.67 4.30 -17.32
C TYR A 483 6.84 4.31 -18.33
N LEU A 484 8.05 4.00 -17.88
CA LEU A 484 9.27 4.07 -18.69
C LEU A 484 9.47 2.85 -19.60
N ASN A 485 8.92 1.69 -19.25
CA ASN A 485 9.09 0.43 -19.97
C ASN A 485 7.75 -0.28 -20.22
N ASP A 486 6.82 0.43 -20.87
CA ASP A 486 5.59 -0.11 -21.45
C ASP A 486 4.89 -1.13 -20.52
N HIS A 487 4.51 -0.70 -19.32
CA HIS A 487 3.75 -1.51 -18.34
C HIS A 487 4.42 -2.82 -17.95
N CYS A 488 5.75 -2.85 -17.83
CA CYS A 488 6.55 -4.06 -17.67
C CYS A 488 6.11 -4.93 -16.48
N MET A 489 5.81 -4.35 -15.31
CA MET A 489 5.36 -5.13 -14.15
C MET A 489 3.95 -5.67 -14.32
N GLN A 490 3.06 -4.92 -14.94
CA GLN A 490 1.72 -5.36 -15.30
C GLN A 490 1.77 -6.53 -16.29
N ARG A 491 2.67 -6.47 -17.30
CA ARG A 491 2.86 -7.58 -18.25
C ARG A 491 3.36 -8.85 -17.56
N HIS A 492 4.32 -8.74 -16.66
CA HIS A 492 4.81 -9.90 -15.90
C HIS A 492 3.71 -10.51 -15.04
N PHE A 493 2.93 -9.71 -14.31
CA PHE A 493 1.84 -10.22 -13.50
C PHE A 493 0.77 -10.89 -14.37
N ALA A 494 0.34 -10.25 -15.47
CA ALA A 494 -0.69 -10.77 -16.37
C ALA A 494 -0.28 -12.06 -17.11
N ALA A 495 1.03 -12.32 -17.28
CA ALA A 495 1.52 -13.56 -17.90
C ALA A 495 1.37 -14.79 -16.99
N ASP A 496 1.14 -14.61 -15.69
CA ASP A 496 1.03 -15.70 -14.75
C ASP A 496 -0.32 -16.44 -14.85
N PRO A 497 -0.36 -17.78 -14.76
CA PRO A 497 -1.59 -18.56 -14.82
C PRO A 497 -2.63 -18.19 -13.74
N ILE A 498 -2.20 -17.69 -12.57
CA ILE A 498 -3.10 -17.21 -11.51
C ILE A 498 -3.84 -15.96 -11.98
N ALA A 499 -3.13 -15.01 -12.57
CA ALA A 499 -3.72 -13.78 -13.10
C ALA A 499 -4.62 -14.06 -14.31
N GLN A 500 -4.16 -14.90 -15.24
CA GLN A 500 -4.92 -15.23 -16.47
C GLN A 500 -6.32 -15.78 -16.20
N LYS A 501 -6.53 -16.47 -15.08
CA LYS A 501 -7.87 -16.99 -14.71
C LYS A 501 -8.85 -15.89 -14.31
N VAL A 502 -8.39 -14.78 -13.76
CA VAL A 502 -9.24 -13.75 -13.15
C VAL A 502 -9.35 -12.48 -13.97
N LEU A 503 -8.39 -12.22 -14.87
CA LEU A 503 -8.43 -11.03 -15.74
C LEU A 503 -9.72 -10.93 -16.59
N PRO A 504 -10.29 -12.01 -17.15
CA PRO A 504 -11.58 -11.91 -17.85
C PRO A 504 -12.74 -11.47 -16.95
N MET A 505 -12.74 -11.87 -15.68
CA MET A 505 -13.80 -11.56 -14.71
C MET A 505 -13.92 -10.07 -14.41
N ILE A 506 -12.79 -9.35 -14.31
CA ILE A 506 -12.82 -7.93 -13.94
C ILE A 506 -13.39 -7.02 -15.02
N GLY A 507 -13.40 -7.48 -16.27
CA GLY A 507 -13.92 -6.74 -17.43
C GLY A 507 -15.43 -6.87 -17.64
N SER A 508 -16.14 -7.66 -16.85
CA SER A 508 -17.55 -7.97 -17.05
C SER A 508 -18.52 -6.89 -16.56
N GLU A 509 -18.03 -5.87 -15.87
CA GLU A 509 -18.85 -4.84 -15.25
C GLU A 509 -18.63 -3.45 -15.86
N ASP A 510 -19.73 -2.69 -16.02
CA ASP A 510 -19.74 -1.24 -16.19
C ASP A 510 -20.21 -0.60 -14.87
N PHE A 511 -19.42 0.34 -14.31
CA PHE A 511 -19.78 0.97 -13.03
C PHE A 511 -20.89 2.02 -13.17
N PHE A 512 -21.08 2.56 -14.37
CA PHE A 512 -21.87 3.77 -14.59
C PHE A 512 -23.09 3.56 -15.50
N ASP A 513 -23.37 2.31 -15.87
CA ASP A 513 -24.57 1.92 -16.66
C ASP A 513 -25.89 2.12 -15.89
#